data_aaf9173207612e9dbfbd4667fd265541
#
_entry.id   aaf9173207612e9dbfbd4667fd265541
#
_cell.length_a   1.000
_cell.length_b   1.000
_cell.length_c   1.000
_cell.angle_alpha   90.00
_cell.angle_beta   90.00
_cell.angle_gamma   90.00
#
_symmetry.space_group_name_H-M   'P 1'
#
loop_
_entity.id
_entity.type
_entity.pdbx_description
1 polymer ?
#
loop_
_entity_poly.entity_id
_entity_poly.type
_entity_poly.pdbx_seq_one_letter_code
_entity_poly.pdbx_strand_id
1 'polypeptide(L)'
;MGGFFGTVKKTECVTDLFYGTDYNSHVGTKRGGMVTYAEGLGFMRSIHSLENAYFRNKFEDELSKFKGNSGIGVISDTDPQPILINSHLGKFAIVTVAKVNNMPELEKELLAKNMHLSEMSLSKTNQTELIALLSI
;
A
#
# COMPACT_ATOMS: atom_id res chain seq x y z
N MET A 1 8.71 -12.13 -3.06
CA MET A 1 9.48 -10.91 -2.80
C MET A 1 8.75 -9.72 -3.42
N GLY A 2 9.17 -8.51 -3.17
CA GLY A 2 8.48 -7.35 -3.69
C GLY A 2 9.37 -6.12 -3.67
N GLY A 3 8.81 -4.97 -3.97
CA GLY A 3 9.52 -3.70 -3.95
C GLY A 3 8.55 -2.55 -3.80
N PHE A 4 9.05 -1.42 -3.39
CA PHE A 4 8.22 -0.21 -3.32
C PHE A 4 8.98 0.99 -3.86
N PHE A 5 8.23 2.01 -4.23
CA PHE A 5 8.74 3.27 -4.75
C PHE A 5 7.95 4.42 -4.15
N GLY A 6 8.64 5.45 -3.72
CA GLY A 6 8.00 6.65 -3.18
C GLY A 6 8.54 7.90 -3.85
N THR A 7 7.70 8.91 -4.00
CA THR A 7 8.09 10.16 -4.64
C THR A 7 7.35 11.34 -4.03
N VAL A 8 8.06 12.47 -3.95
CA VAL A 8 7.50 13.77 -3.58
C VAL A 8 8.03 14.78 -4.59
N LYS A 9 7.12 15.54 -5.20
CA LYS A 9 7.48 16.53 -6.22
C LYS A 9 6.78 17.85 -5.92
N LYS A 10 7.26 18.93 -6.54
CA LYS A 10 6.55 20.21 -6.53
C LYS A 10 5.39 20.22 -7.52
N THR A 11 5.44 19.34 -8.53
CA THR A 11 4.42 19.16 -9.54
C THR A 11 3.74 17.81 -9.37
N GLU A 12 2.90 17.39 -10.29
CA GLU A 12 2.21 16.12 -10.21
C GLU A 12 3.20 14.95 -10.33
N CYS A 13 3.05 13.95 -9.46
CA CYS A 13 3.97 12.83 -9.36
C CYS A 13 3.47 11.53 -10.00
N VAL A 14 2.26 11.50 -10.56
CA VAL A 14 1.60 10.26 -10.96
C VAL A 14 2.41 9.44 -11.97
N THR A 15 2.95 10.10 -13.00
CA THR A 15 3.75 9.42 -14.02
C THR A 15 5.01 8.79 -13.43
N ASP A 16 5.74 9.54 -12.61
CA ASP A 16 6.95 9.03 -11.97
C ASP A 16 6.64 7.86 -11.03
N LEU A 17 5.53 7.97 -10.28
CA LEU A 17 5.09 6.92 -9.39
C LEU A 17 4.74 5.65 -10.16
N PHE A 18 4.02 5.78 -11.26
CA PHE A 18 3.63 4.66 -12.10
C PHE A 18 4.85 3.92 -12.64
N TYR A 19 5.78 4.63 -13.26
CA TYR A 19 6.97 4.00 -13.81
C TYR A 19 7.92 3.47 -12.74
N GLY A 20 8.07 4.17 -11.63
CA GLY A 20 8.88 3.70 -10.51
C GLY A 20 8.35 2.43 -9.89
N THR A 21 7.04 2.32 -9.74
CA THR A 21 6.40 1.12 -9.23
C THR A 21 6.48 -0.02 -10.24
N ASP A 22 6.22 0.28 -11.51
CA ASP A 22 6.31 -0.69 -12.60
C ASP A 22 7.72 -1.31 -12.71
N TYR A 23 8.75 -0.53 -12.45
CA TYR A 23 10.12 -1.02 -12.44
C TYR A 23 10.31 -2.19 -11.47
N ASN A 24 9.58 -2.19 -10.36
CA ASN A 24 9.62 -3.27 -9.38
C ASN A 24 8.71 -4.45 -9.71
N SER A 25 7.91 -4.37 -10.77
CA SER A 25 6.92 -5.39 -11.10
C SER A 25 7.53 -6.75 -11.47
N HIS A 26 8.80 -6.78 -11.82
CA HIS A 26 9.52 -8.01 -12.14
C HIS A 26 10.00 -8.78 -10.89
N VAL A 27 9.96 -8.17 -9.71
CA VAL A 27 10.41 -8.81 -8.47
C VAL A 27 9.26 -9.34 -7.62
N GLY A 28 8.02 -9.12 -8.05
CA GLY A 28 6.84 -9.63 -7.38
C GLY A 28 5.74 -9.86 -8.40
N THR A 29 4.87 -10.83 -8.16
CA THR A 29 3.93 -11.30 -9.17
C THR A 29 2.49 -11.35 -8.73
N LYS A 30 2.18 -11.12 -7.46
CA LYS A 30 0.82 -11.33 -6.95
C LYS A 30 -0.04 -10.07 -6.93
N ARG A 31 0.47 -8.99 -6.39
CA ARG A 31 -0.31 -7.77 -6.20
C ARG A 31 0.50 -6.53 -6.46
N GLY A 32 -0.18 -5.49 -6.94
CA GLY A 32 0.39 -4.17 -7.05
C GLY A 32 -0.58 -3.13 -6.52
N GLY A 33 -0.06 -2.04 -6.00
CA GLY A 33 -0.89 -0.96 -5.49
C GLY A 33 -0.18 0.37 -5.57
N MET A 34 -0.97 1.43 -5.68
CA MET A 34 -0.48 2.80 -5.68
C MET A 34 -1.41 3.67 -4.84
N VAL A 35 -0.85 4.64 -4.16
CA VAL A 35 -1.61 5.70 -3.52
C VAL A 35 -0.92 7.03 -3.75
N THR A 36 -1.71 8.05 -4.04
CA THR A 36 -1.23 9.43 -4.15
C THR A 36 -1.97 10.31 -3.15
N TYR A 37 -1.36 11.41 -2.78
CA TYR A 37 -1.97 12.41 -1.93
C TYR A 37 -1.95 13.76 -2.65
N ALA A 38 -3.13 14.40 -2.70
CA ALA A 38 -3.29 15.76 -3.19
C ALA A 38 -3.95 16.60 -2.11
N GLU A 39 -3.37 17.76 -1.81
CA GLU A 39 -3.96 18.69 -0.85
C GLU A 39 -5.35 19.12 -1.32
N GLY A 40 -6.33 19.01 -0.40
CA GLY A 40 -7.72 19.31 -0.71
C GLY A 40 -8.52 18.15 -1.30
N LEU A 41 -7.87 17.17 -1.92
CA LEU A 41 -8.51 15.97 -2.47
C LEU A 41 -8.31 14.72 -1.60
N GLY A 42 -7.21 14.69 -0.83
CA GLY A 42 -6.88 13.56 0.03
C GLY A 42 -6.16 12.44 -0.70
N PHE A 43 -6.36 11.22 -0.23
CA PHE A 43 -5.71 10.04 -0.78
C PHE A 43 -6.53 9.40 -1.90
N MET A 44 -5.83 8.96 -2.93
CA MET A 44 -6.40 8.16 -4.01
C MET A 44 -5.61 6.87 -4.12
N ARG A 45 -6.28 5.73 -3.96
CA ARG A 45 -5.65 4.43 -3.88
C ARG A 45 -6.25 3.45 -4.88
N SER A 46 -5.41 2.59 -5.45
CA SER A 46 -5.84 1.45 -6.25
C SER A 46 -4.95 0.25 -5.98
N ILE A 47 -5.54 -0.93 -5.86
CA ILE A 47 -4.86 -2.19 -5.63
C ILE A 47 -5.41 -3.20 -6.63
N HIS A 48 -4.52 -3.91 -7.33
CA HIS A 48 -4.90 -4.95 -8.27
C HIS A 48 -4.09 -6.23 -8.10
N SER A 49 -4.71 -7.35 -8.44
CA SER A 49 -4.00 -8.60 -8.62
C SER A 49 -3.17 -8.56 -9.90
N LEU A 50 -1.94 -9.05 -9.84
CA LEU A 50 -1.04 -9.13 -10.98
C LEU A 50 -0.87 -10.57 -11.49
N GLU A 51 -1.68 -11.50 -10.99
CA GLU A 51 -1.54 -12.92 -11.36
C GLU A 51 -1.88 -13.21 -12.82
N ASN A 52 -2.78 -12.42 -13.39
CA ASN A 52 -3.27 -12.63 -14.76
C ASN A 52 -2.91 -11.50 -15.73
N ALA A 53 -2.20 -10.49 -15.29
CA ALA A 53 -1.83 -9.36 -16.16
C ALA A 53 -0.67 -8.58 -15.56
N TYR A 54 0.07 -7.90 -16.42
CA TYR A 54 1.17 -7.04 -16.00
C TYR A 54 0.66 -5.79 -15.28
N PHE A 55 1.53 -5.24 -14.44
CA PHE A 55 1.23 -4.01 -13.70
C PHE A 55 0.73 -2.89 -14.61
N ARG A 56 1.41 -2.62 -15.71
CA ARG A 56 1.01 -1.57 -16.66
C ARG A 56 -0.42 -1.73 -17.13
N ASN A 57 -0.80 -2.96 -17.48
CA ASN A 57 -2.13 -3.24 -18.03
C ASN A 57 -3.24 -3.01 -17.00
N LYS A 58 -2.93 -3.19 -15.72
CA LYS A 58 -3.92 -3.00 -14.67
C LYS A 58 -4.07 -1.55 -14.22
N PHE A 59 -3.00 -0.77 -14.30
CA PHE A 59 -2.98 0.58 -13.74
C PHE A 59 -3.03 1.69 -14.78
N GLU A 60 -2.66 1.42 -16.02
CA GLU A 60 -2.55 2.46 -17.05
C GLU A 60 -3.86 3.22 -17.25
N ASP A 61 -4.99 2.52 -17.31
CA ASP A 61 -6.30 3.13 -17.52
C ASP A 61 -6.77 3.96 -16.31
N GLU A 62 -6.17 3.74 -15.16
CA GLU A 62 -6.54 4.43 -13.94
C GLU A 62 -5.69 5.67 -13.66
N LEU A 63 -4.64 5.90 -14.43
CA LEU A 63 -3.70 7.00 -14.17
C LEU A 63 -4.39 8.36 -14.15
N SER A 64 -5.41 8.56 -14.95
CA SER A 64 -6.18 9.80 -14.99
C SER A 64 -6.95 10.08 -13.69
N LYS A 65 -7.19 9.06 -12.89
CA LYS A 65 -7.89 9.19 -11.60
C LYS A 65 -6.97 9.64 -10.47
N PHE A 66 -5.66 9.40 -10.62
CA PHE A 66 -4.70 9.77 -9.61
C PHE A 66 -4.28 11.21 -9.79
N LYS A 67 -4.16 11.92 -8.67
CA LYS A 67 -3.67 13.29 -8.64
C LYS A 67 -2.87 13.48 -7.35
N GLY A 68 -1.82 14.28 -7.44
CA GLY A 68 -1.06 14.62 -6.27
C GLY A 68 0.41 14.84 -6.56
N ASN A 69 1.09 15.40 -5.59
CA ASN A 69 2.52 15.68 -5.65
C ASN A 69 3.35 14.73 -4.78
N SER A 70 2.71 13.82 -4.09
CA SER A 70 3.38 12.77 -3.32
C SER A 70 2.63 11.46 -3.48
N GLY A 71 3.37 10.35 -3.42
CA GLY A 71 2.76 9.04 -3.55
C GLY A 71 3.74 7.92 -3.26
N ILE A 72 3.17 6.75 -3.03
CA ILE A 72 3.91 5.50 -2.86
C ILE A 72 3.24 4.40 -3.66
N GLY A 73 4.06 3.53 -4.21
CA GLY A 73 3.59 2.35 -4.92
C GLY A 73 4.32 1.12 -4.43
N VAL A 74 3.70 -0.04 -4.56
CA VAL A 74 4.24 -1.28 -4.05
C VAL A 74 3.90 -2.45 -4.98
N ILE A 75 4.84 -3.36 -5.09
CA ILE A 75 4.64 -4.70 -5.65
C ILE A 75 4.82 -5.67 -4.49
N SER A 76 3.83 -6.49 -4.24
CA SER A 76 3.82 -7.37 -3.07
C SER A 76 3.36 -8.78 -3.45
N ASP A 77 3.98 -9.79 -2.84
CA ASP A 77 3.55 -11.19 -2.94
C ASP A 77 2.73 -11.62 -1.72
N THR A 78 2.48 -10.72 -0.79
CA THR A 78 1.78 -11.03 0.46
C THR A 78 0.39 -10.38 0.49
N ASP A 79 0.25 -9.27 1.17
CA ASP A 79 -1.05 -8.67 1.44
C ASP A 79 -1.38 -7.52 0.49
N PRO A 80 -2.68 -7.20 0.34
CA PRO A 80 -3.08 -6.00 -0.39
C PRO A 80 -2.51 -4.74 0.26
N GLN A 81 -1.90 -3.89 -0.53
CA GLN A 81 -1.28 -2.64 -0.10
C GLN A 81 -1.39 -1.61 -1.23
N PRO A 82 -1.30 -0.30 -0.99
CA PRO A 82 -1.06 0.38 0.29
C PRO A 82 -2.24 0.32 1.26
N ILE A 83 -1.94 0.46 2.55
CA ILE A 83 -2.95 0.55 3.60
C ILE A 83 -3.11 2.02 4.00
N LEU A 84 -4.35 2.47 4.09
CA LEU A 84 -4.68 3.82 4.55
C LEU A 84 -5.16 3.75 5.99
N ILE A 85 -4.57 4.57 6.85
CA ILE A 85 -4.89 4.62 8.27
C ILE A 85 -5.39 6.02 8.64
N ASN A 86 -6.49 6.07 9.38
CA ASN A 86 -6.98 7.28 10.00
C ASN A 86 -6.83 7.14 11.50
N SER A 87 -5.77 7.72 12.06
CA SER A 87 -5.41 7.55 13.46
C SER A 87 -5.54 8.87 14.23
N HIS A 88 -5.33 8.79 15.54
CA HIS A 88 -5.27 9.97 16.39
C HIS A 88 -4.08 10.88 16.06
N LEU A 89 -3.08 10.35 15.34
CA LEU A 89 -1.92 11.12 14.88
C LEU A 89 -2.13 11.72 13.49
N GLY A 90 -3.29 11.46 12.86
CA GLY A 90 -3.61 11.92 11.52
C GLY A 90 -3.81 10.76 10.55
N LYS A 91 -3.97 11.11 9.29
CA LYS A 91 -4.15 10.15 8.20
C LYS A 91 -2.81 9.89 7.52
N PHE A 92 -2.54 8.64 7.23
CA PHE A 92 -1.33 8.26 6.50
C PHE A 92 -1.53 7.00 5.68
N ALA A 93 -0.65 6.80 4.72
CA ALA A 93 -0.59 5.58 3.92
C ALA A 93 0.74 4.87 4.19
N ILE A 94 0.71 3.56 4.18
CA ILE A 94 1.90 2.75 4.46
C ILE A 94 2.00 1.58 3.48
N VAL A 95 3.22 1.26 3.08
CA VAL A 95 3.56 0.05 2.33
C VAL A 95 4.70 -0.66 3.04
N THR A 96 4.73 -1.98 2.91
CA THR A 96 5.83 -2.79 3.47
C THR A 96 6.25 -3.86 2.47
N VAL A 97 7.55 -4.17 2.50
CA VAL A 97 8.09 -5.35 1.83
C VAL A 97 8.84 -6.13 2.91
N ALA A 98 8.10 -6.95 3.64
CA ALA A 98 8.61 -7.63 4.82
C ALA A 98 7.77 -8.86 5.12
N LYS A 99 8.31 -9.72 5.98
CA LYS A 99 7.58 -10.85 6.54
C LYS A 99 7.66 -10.76 8.06
N VAL A 100 6.50 -10.73 8.70
CA VAL A 100 6.41 -10.73 10.15
C VAL A 100 6.28 -12.19 10.62
N ASN A 101 7.23 -12.65 11.41
CA ASN A 101 7.27 -14.06 11.83
C ASN A 101 6.40 -14.37 13.05
N ASN A 102 6.16 -13.39 13.91
CA ASN A 102 5.40 -13.57 15.15
C ASN A 102 4.03 -12.87 15.09
N MET A 103 3.35 -12.99 13.95
CA MET A 103 2.03 -12.38 13.74
C MET A 103 1.01 -12.67 14.86
N PRO A 104 0.81 -13.93 15.29
CA PRO A 104 -0.19 -14.21 16.33
C PRO A 104 0.08 -13.50 17.65
N GLU A 105 1.32 -13.39 18.06
CA GLU A 105 1.70 -12.73 19.30
C GLU A 105 1.44 -11.22 19.25
N LEU A 106 1.84 -10.59 18.14
CA LEU A 106 1.63 -9.15 17.95
C LEU A 106 0.16 -8.80 17.82
N GLU A 107 -0.59 -9.63 17.10
CA GLU A 107 -2.03 -9.47 16.94
C GLU A 107 -2.74 -9.52 18.29
N LYS A 108 -2.39 -10.51 19.12
CA LYS A 108 -2.94 -10.65 20.45
C LYS A 108 -2.62 -9.43 21.33
N GLU A 109 -1.43 -8.90 21.22
CA GLU A 109 -1.02 -7.71 21.95
C GLU A 109 -1.86 -6.48 21.56
N LEU A 110 -2.10 -6.28 20.26
CA LEU A 110 -2.93 -5.20 19.78
C LEU A 110 -4.39 -5.33 20.24
N LEU A 111 -4.94 -6.53 20.16
CA LEU A 111 -6.31 -6.78 20.60
C LEU A 111 -6.48 -6.55 22.09
N ALA A 112 -5.47 -6.85 22.89
CA ALA A 112 -5.46 -6.60 24.33
C ALA A 112 -5.50 -5.10 24.65
N LYS A 113 -5.06 -4.24 23.73
CA LYS A 113 -5.11 -2.77 23.87
C LYS A 113 -6.38 -2.16 23.29
N ASN A 114 -7.40 -2.97 23.02
CA ASN A 114 -8.66 -2.56 22.41
C ASN A 114 -8.49 -1.96 21.01
N MET A 115 -7.43 -2.29 20.32
CA MET A 115 -7.24 -1.99 18.90
C MET A 115 -7.85 -3.12 18.08
N HIS A 116 -8.15 -2.85 16.82
CA HIS A 116 -8.70 -3.86 15.93
C HIS A 116 -8.13 -3.74 14.53
N LEU A 117 -8.22 -4.82 13.79
CA LEU A 117 -7.69 -4.98 12.45
C LEU A 117 -8.86 -5.14 11.49
N SER A 118 -8.89 -4.36 10.43
CA SER A 118 -10.02 -4.28 9.50
C SER A 118 -9.73 -4.69 8.08
N GLU A 119 -8.45 -4.82 7.70
CA GLU A 119 -8.03 -5.14 6.34
C GLU A 119 -7.69 -6.62 6.20
N MET A 120 -8.60 -7.49 6.61
CA MET A 120 -8.42 -8.94 6.50
C MET A 120 -8.64 -9.42 5.08
N SER A 121 -7.89 -10.43 4.69
CA SER A 121 -8.03 -11.11 3.40
C SER A 121 -8.06 -12.62 3.64
N LEU A 122 -9.12 -13.29 3.20
CA LEU A 122 -9.30 -14.73 3.38
C LEU A 122 -9.12 -15.20 4.83
N SER A 123 -9.69 -14.47 5.78
CA SER A 123 -9.59 -14.70 7.22
C SER A 123 -8.18 -14.53 7.80
N LYS A 124 -7.28 -13.94 7.03
CA LYS A 124 -5.92 -13.63 7.49
C LYS A 124 -5.75 -12.16 7.75
N THR A 125 -5.03 -11.84 8.82
CA THR A 125 -4.68 -10.46 9.16
C THR A 125 -3.69 -9.91 8.14
N ASN A 126 -3.92 -8.67 7.71
CA ASN A 126 -2.98 -7.95 6.86
C ASN A 126 -1.79 -7.50 7.70
N GLN A 127 -0.59 -8.00 7.40
CA GLN A 127 0.60 -7.69 8.21
C GLN A 127 1.02 -6.22 8.08
N THR A 128 0.73 -5.58 6.94
CA THR A 128 1.04 -4.16 6.76
C THR A 128 0.17 -3.31 7.69
N GLU A 129 -1.11 -3.66 7.85
CA GLU A 129 -1.98 -3.00 8.81
C GLU A 129 -1.48 -3.22 10.24
N LEU A 130 -1.05 -4.44 10.56
CA LEU A 130 -0.49 -4.74 11.88
C LEU A 130 0.73 -3.85 12.18
N ILE A 131 1.64 -3.72 11.23
CA ILE A 131 2.82 -2.84 11.37
C ILE A 131 2.38 -1.38 11.55
N ALA A 132 1.39 -0.93 10.81
CA ALA A 132 0.87 0.42 10.93
C ALA A 132 0.32 0.70 12.33
N LEU A 133 -0.46 -0.22 12.87
CA LEU A 133 -1.05 -0.08 14.21
C LEU A 133 0.00 -0.14 15.31
N LEU A 134 1.06 -0.93 15.14
CA LEU A 134 2.17 -0.96 16.09
C LEU A 134 2.99 0.34 16.06
N SER A 135 2.90 1.10 14.99
CA SER A 135 3.65 2.35 14.80
C SER A 135 2.97 3.57 15.41
N ILE A 136 1.74 3.43 15.92
CA ILE A 136 0.97 4.55 16.48
C ILE A 136 0.69 4.40 18.00
#